data_ae5e0237bb35f1e4128abda9e2f01ba4
#
_entry.id   ae5e0237bb35f1e4128abda9e2f01ba4
#
_cell.length_a   1.000
_cell.length_b   1.000
_cell.length_c   1.000
_cell.angle_alpha   90.00
_cell.angle_beta   90.00
_cell.angle_gamma   90.00
#
_symmetry.space_group_name_H-M   'P 1'
#
loop_
_entity.id
_entity.type
_entity.pdbx_description
1 polymer ?
#
loop_
_entity_poly.entity_id
_entity_poly.type
_entity_poly.pdbx_seq_one_letter_code
_entity_poly.pdbx_strand_id
1 'polypeptide(L)' 'MANKSLSIRIDEAMLDKLHVVADYEGRSANSQILILIRDCIEAYENKHGEIKTGKR' A
#
# COMPACT_ATOMS: atom_id res chain seq x y z
N MET A 1 -13.98 -4.19 -11.93
CA MET A 1 -13.87 -3.61 -10.61
C MET A 1 -13.53 -2.15 -10.68
N ALA A 2 -14.18 -1.36 -9.86
CA ALA A 2 -13.94 0.06 -9.85
C ALA A 2 -12.72 0.39 -9.01
N ASN A 3 -11.91 1.31 -9.50
CA ASN A 3 -10.79 1.82 -8.73
C ASN A 3 -11.18 3.14 -8.09
N LYS A 4 -10.67 3.35 -6.91
CA LYS A 4 -10.91 4.59 -6.18
C LYS A 4 -9.60 5.22 -5.82
N SER A 5 -9.62 6.53 -5.68
CA SER A 5 -8.42 7.26 -5.30
C SER A 5 -8.33 7.36 -3.79
N LEU A 6 -7.11 7.33 -3.30
CA LEU A 6 -6.84 7.55 -1.90
C LEU A 6 -5.68 8.54 -1.81
N SER A 7 -5.89 9.61 -1.04
CA SER A 7 -4.84 10.60 -0.84
C SER A 7 -4.29 10.47 0.56
N ILE A 8 -2.99 10.47 0.69
CA ILE A 8 -2.35 10.48 1.99
C ILE A 8 -1.31 11.58 2.01
N ARG A 9 -1.07 12.09 3.19
CA ARG A 9 0.01 13.06 3.40
C ARG A 9 1.16 12.33 4.05
N ILE A 10 2.34 12.56 3.53
CA ILE A 10 3.51 11.84 4.01
C ILE A 10 4.64 12.84 4.17
N ASP A 11 5.43 12.62 5.21
CA ASP A 11 6.60 13.44 5.46
C ASP A 11 7.56 13.36 4.28
N GLU A 12 8.18 14.50 3.96
CA GLU A 12 9.04 14.58 2.79
C GLU A 12 10.23 13.61 2.87
N ALA A 13 10.85 13.55 4.05
CA ALA A 13 11.98 12.65 4.23
C ALA A 13 11.56 11.20 4.09
N MET A 14 10.39 10.87 4.59
CA MET A 14 9.87 9.52 4.47
C MET A 14 9.56 9.15 3.02
N LEU A 15 9.03 10.12 2.27
CA LEU A 15 8.75 9.89 0.85
C LEU A 15 10.04 9.66 0.08
N ASP A 16 11.08 10.45 0.39
CA ASP A 16 12.37 10.27 -0.26
C ASP A 16 12.93 8.89 0.00
N LYS A 17 12.81 8.42 1.23
CA LYS A 17 13.28 7.09 1.58
C LYS A 17 12.49 6.01 0.87
N LEU A 18 11.20 6.24 0.71
CA LEU A 18 10.37 5.29 -0.03
C LEU A 18 10.83 5.18 -1.48
N HIS A 19 11.17 6.32 -2.08
CA HIS A 19 11.69 6.30 -3.46
C HIS A 19 12.97 5.48 -3.56
N VAL A 20 13.85 5.58 -2.58
CA VAL A 20 15.08 4.80 -2.57
C VAL A 20 14.77 3.32 -2.51
N VAL A 21 13.86 2.94 -1.64
CA VAL A 21 13.48 1.53 -1.51
C VAL A 21 12.84 1.01 -2.79
N ALA A 22 11.95 1.80 -3.37
CA ALA A 22 11.27 1.40 -4.61
C ALA A 22 12.27 1.23 -5.73
N ASP A 23 13.24 2.14 -5.85
CA ASP A 23 14.28 2.04 -6.85
C ASP A 23 15.10 0.77 -6.68
N TYR A 24 15.45 0.47 -5.44
CA TYR A 24 16.21 -0.74 -5.14
C TYR A 24 15.46 -1.98 -5.60
N GLU A 25 14.14 -1.97 -5.43
CA GLU A 25 13.33 -3.12 -5.78
C GLU A 25 12.81 -3.07 -7.21
N GLY A 26 13.21 -2.05 -7.96
CA GLY A 26 12.82 -1.93 -9.36
C GLY A 26 11.36 -1.59 -9.55
N ARG A 27 10.79 -0.80 -8.64
CA ARG A 27 9.38 -0.43 -8.71
C ARG A 27 9.23 1.07 -8.62
N SER A 28 8.08 1.56 -9.08
CA SER A 28 7.73 2.94 -8.84
C SER A 28 7.23 3.08 -7.40
N ALA A 29 7.26 4.30 -6.89
CA ALA A 29 6.76 4.56 -5.54
C ALA A 29 5.29 4.16 -5.42
N ASN A 30 4.49 4.43 -6.45
CA ASN A 30 3.08 4.04 -6.45
C ASN A 30 2.92 2.53 -6.34
N SER A 31 3.68 1.78 -7.12
CA SER A 31 3.62 0.32 -7.07
C SER A 31 4.05 -0.19 -5.71
N GLN A 32 5.09 0.42 -5.14
CA GLN A 32 5.57 0.02 -3.83
C GLN A 32 4.50 0.23 -2.77
N ILE A 33 3.79 1.36 -2.84
CA ILE A 33 2.73 1.64 -1.90
C ILE A 33 1.60 0.62 -2.01
N LEU A 34 1.21 0.28 -3.24
CA LEU A 34 0.14 -0.70 -3.43
C LEU A 34 0.51 -2.07 -2.88
N ILE A 35 1.77 -2.45 -3.05
CA ILE A 35 2.24 -3.72 -2.51
C ILE A 35 2.22 -3.71 -1.00
N LEU A 36 2.64 -2.61 -0.39
CA LEU A 36 2.61 -2.49 1.06
C LEU A 36 1.19 -2.59 1.60
N ILE A 37 0.25 -1.95 0.92
CA ILE A 37 -1.16 -2.01 1.32
C ILE A 37 -1.67 -3.44 1.21
N ARG A 38 -1.37 -4.11 0.11
CA ARG A 38 -1.80 -5.48 -0.08
C ARG A 38 -1.23 -6.39 1.00
N ASP A 39 0.05 -6.25 1.29
CA ASP A 39 0.70 -7.08 2.30
C ASP A 39 0.09 -6.84 3.68
N CYS A 40 -0.23 -5.59 3.96
CA CYS A 40 -0.84 -5.24 5.24
C CYS A 40 -2.19 -5.92 5.40
N ILE A 41 -3.01 -5.88 4.36
CA ILE A 41 -4.32 -6.50 4.38
C ILE A 41 -4.19 -8.01 4.51
N GLU A 42 -3.27 -8.59 3.74
CA GLU A 42 -3.05 -10.02 3.77
C GLU A 42 -2.64 -10.50 5.15
N ALA A 43 -1.74 -9.77 5.79
CA ALA A 43 -1.30 -10.11 7.12
C ALA A 43 -2.45 -10.09 8.13
N TYR A 44 -3.30 -9.08 7.99
CA TYR A 44 -4.47 -8.99 8.86
C TYR A 44 -5.41 -10.17 8.64
N GLU A 45 -5.67 -10.49 7.38
CA GLU A 45 -6.61 -11.56 7.05
C GLU A 45 -6.09 -12.92 7.49
N ASN A 46 -4.78 -13.12 7.42
CA ASN A 46 -4.19 -14.36 7.90
C ASN A 46 -4.40 -14.54 9.40
N LYS A 47 -4.46 -13.45 10.11
CA LYS A 47 -4.57 -13.48 11.56
C LYS A 47 -6.02 -13.45 12.04
N HIS A 48 -6.87 -12.73 11.35
CA HIS A 48 -8.23 -12.46 11.81
C HIS A 48 -9.31 -12.98 10.88
N GLY A 49 -8.92 -13.57 9.74
CA GLY A 49 -9.89 -14.06 8.79
C GLY A 49 -10.21 -13.04 7.72
N GLU A 50 -10.87 -13.50 6.71
CA GLU A 50 -11.15 -12.70 5.53
C GLU A 50 -12.01 -11.49 5.86
N ILE A 51 -11.62 -10.34 5.33
CA ILE A 51 -12.40 -9.12 5.48
C ILE A 51 -13.47 -9.12 4.40
N LYS A 52 -14.71 -9.00 4.81
CA LYS A 52 -15.80 -8.93 3.85
C LYS A 52 -16.13 -7.47 3.60
N THR A 53 -15.95 -7.08 2.35
CA THR A 53 -16.22 -5.71 1.97
C THR A 53 -17.60 -5.66 1.36
N GLY A 54 -18.52 -5.13 2.09
CA GLY A 54 -19.82 -4.85 1.54
C GLY A 54 -19.82 -3.44 1.01
N LYS A 55 -20.99 -2.89 0.89
CA LYS A 55 -21.11 -1.49 0.54
C LYS A 55 -20.76 -0.63 1.71
N ARG A 56 -20.01 0.40 1.45
CA ARG A 56 -19.61 1.32 2.49
C ARG A 56 -19.98 2.72 2.10
#